data_48b4528781c3da7529e70e3d3b553a84
#
_entry.id   48b4528781c3da7529e70e3d3b553a84
#
_cell.length_a   1.000
_cell.length_b   1.000
_cell.length_c   1.000
_cell.angle_alpha   90.00
_cell.angle_beta   90.00
_cell.angle_gamma   90.00
#
_symmetry.space_group_name_H-M   'P 1'
#
loop_
_entity.id
_entity.type
_entity.pdbx_description
1 polymer ?
#
loop_
_entity_poly.entity_id
_entity_poly.type
_entity_poly.pdbx_seq_one_letter_code
_entity_poly.pdbx_strand_id
1 'polypeptide(L)'
;IGGVGKTHIASEVDILGGVICKIGDKSAIHYRVLNLSKGPAVWGVRAQIDRDLYSKYMQKYIKSSKIDVIEDEAINILEKNNKIIGVECVSAGKIKSKVVILTTGTFLNGKIYFGREVKEAGRIGNSSSKELAKFINKSFKTMRLKTGTPPRIYTQSIDYDVLEPQPSENNGIYLSYFTKQNTNKNINCYITKTNNKTHKIIRNNLDKSAMYSGIIKSQGVR
;
A
#
# COMPACT_ATOMS: atom_id res chain seq x y z
N ILE A 1 -2.94 -0.19 5.37
CA ILE A 1 -3.65 -0.61 6.56
C ILE A 1 -5.09 -0.86 6.19
N GLY A 2 -5.60 -2.08 6.35
CA GLY A 2 -6.97 -2.33 6.55
C GLY A 2 -7.90 -2.92 5.57
N GLY A 3 -7.90 -4.10 5.10
CA GLY A 3 -9.03 -4.86 4.53
C GLY A 3 -10.04 -4.05 3.68
N VAL A 4 -11.30 -4.42 3.73
CA VAL A 4 -12.41 -3.78 2.98
C VAL A 4 -12.61 -2.30 3.33
N GLY A 5 -12.35 -1.89 4.56
CA GLY A 5 -12.45 -0.48 4.98
C GLY A 5 -11.59 0.50 4.17
N LYS A 6 -10.55 0.04 3.49
CA LYS A 6 -9.77 0.89 2.58
C LYS A 6 -10.62 1.41 1.43
N THR A 7 -11.42 0.54 0.81
CA THR A 7 -12.24 0.92 -0.33
C THR A 7 -13.33 1.89 0.10
N HIS A 8 -13.98 1.67 1.24
CA HIS A 8 -14.99 2.58 1.77
C HIS A 8 -14.44 3.98 1.97
N ILE A 9 -13.30 4.11 2.68
CA ILE A 9 -12.66 5.42 2.90
C ILE A 9 -12.18 6.03 1.57
N ALA A 10 -11.63 5.23 0.65
CA ALA A 10 -11.20 5.73 -0.64
C ALA A 10 -12.36 6.25 -1.48
N SER A 11 -13.54 5.61 -1.40
CA SER A 11 -14.76 6.06 -2.07
C SER A 11 -15.27 7.40 -1.51
N GLU A 12 -15.23 7.60 -0.20
CA GLU A 12 -15.58 8.88 0.42
C GLU A 12 -14.61 9.99 -0.01
N VAL A 13 -13.32 9.71 -0.05
CA VAL A 13 -12.30 10.64 -0.56
C VAL A 13 -12.51 10.94 -2.05
N ASP A 14 -12.97 9.96 -2.85
CA ASP A 14 -13.26 10.13 -4.27
C ASP A 14 -14.38 11.15 -4.51
N ILE A 15 -15.47 11.08 -3.74
CA ILE A 15 -16.58 12.03 -3.80
C ILE A 15 -16.12 13.45 -3.47
N LEU A 16 -15.17 13.59 -2.54
CA LEU A 16 -14.56 14.87 -2.18
C LEU A 16 -13.52 15.36 -3.21
N GLY A 17 -13.39 14.71 -4.35
CA GLY A 17 -12.47 15.08 -5.42
C GLY A 17 -11.11 14.37 -5.38
N GLY A 18 -10.94 13.36 -4.52
CA GLY A 18 -9.71 12.56 -4.47
C GLY A 18 -9.43 11.81 -5.77
N VAL A 19 -8.16 11.52 -6.02
CA VAL A 19 -7.73 10.99 -7.33
C VAL A 19 -7.37 9.51 -7.31
N ILE A 20 -7.25 8.91 -6.12
CA ILE A 20 -6.78 7.51 -5.97
C ILE A 20 -7.69 6.55 -6.73
N CYS A 21 -9.01 6.66 -6.57
CA CYS A 21 -9.97 5.79 -7.23
C CYS A 21 -10.00 5.99 -8.73
N LYS A 22 -10.01 7.25 -9.20
CA LYS A 22 -9.99 7.58 -10.64
C LYS A 22 -8.74 7.06 -11.35
N ILE A 23 -7.56 7.24 -10.75
CA ILE A 23 -6.30 6.72 -11.29
C ILE A 23 -6.25 5.19 -11.14
N GLY A 24 -6.79 4.67 -10.04
CA GLY A 24 -6.97 3.23 -9.83
C GLY A 24 -7.74 2.59 -10.98
N ASP A 25 -8.90 3.10 -11.31
CA ASP A 25 -9.72 2.59 -12.41
C ASP A 25 -9.02 2.69 -13.77
N LYS A 26 -8.32 3.82 -14.03
CA LYS A 26 -7.54 3.96 -15.27
C LYS A 26 -6.43 2.93 -15.44
N SER A 27 -6.00 2.31 -14.36
CA SER A 27 -4.91 1.33 -14.33
C SER A 27 -5.35 -0.07 -13.87
N ALA A 28 -6.65 -0.25 -13.62
CA ALA A 28 -7.18 -1.54 -13.20
C ALA A 28 -7.22 -2.55 -14.35
N ILE A 29 -6.86 -3.78 -14.02
CA ILE A 29 -6.82 -4.92 -14.94
C ILE A 29 -7.72 -6.08 -14.48
N HIS A 30 -8.35 -5.94 -13.31
CA HIS A 30 -9.29 -6.93 -12.77
C HIS A 30 -10.12 -6.30 -11.66
N TYR A 31 -11.43 -6.58 -11.65
CA TYR A 31 -12.35 -6.13 -10.61
C TYR A 31 -13.03 -7.30 -9.91
N ARG A 32 -13.32 -7.11 -8.63
CA ARG A 32 -14.11 -8.03 -7.83
C ARG A 32 -14.86 -7.30 -6.73
N VAL A 33 -16.15 -7.58 -6.57
CA VAL A 33 -16.90 -7.13 -5.40
C VAL A 33 -16.68 -8.15 -4.28
N LEU A 34 -16.14 -7.70 -3.17
CA LEU A 34 -15.89 -8.51 -2.00
C LEU A 34 -17.09 -8.52 -1.05
N ASN A 35 -17.23 -9.61 -0.29
CA ASN A 35 -18.26 -9.77 0.74
C ASN A 35 -19.72 -9.76 0.23
N LEU A 36 -19.97 -10.15 -1.01
CA LEU A 36 -21.34 -10.20 -1.55
C LEU A 36 -22.32 -10.96 -0.68
N SER A 37 -21.88 -12.06 -0.06
CA SER A 37 -22.70 -12.87 0.85
C SER A 37 -22.96 -12.25 2.23
N LYS A 38 -22.32 -11.12 2.56
CA LYS A 38 -22.39 -10.47 3.88
C LYS A 38 -23.30 -9.25 3.92
N GLY A 39 -23.90 -8.88 2.80
CA GLY A 39 -24.80 -7.75 2.66
C GLY A 39 -24.13 -6.44 2.24
N PRO A 40 -24.93 -5.47 1.74
CA PRO A 40 -24.45 -4.26 1.08
C PRO A 40 -23.54 -3.37 1.96
N ALA A 41 -23.77 -3.34 3.26
CA ALA A 41 -23.01 -2.51 4.19
C ALA A 41 -21.51 -2.85 4.24
N VAL A 42 -21.13 -4.06 3.82
CA VAL A 42 -19.73 -4.50 3.81
C VAL A 42 -19.21 -4.87 2.43
N TRP A 43 -19.98 -4.58 1.39
CA TRP A 43 -19.50 -4.70 0.01
C TRP A 43 -18.35 -3.74 -0.22
N GLY A 44 -17.33 -4.22 -0.89
CA GLY A 44 -16.20 -3.38 -1.25
C GLY A 44 -15.62 -3.81 -2.59
N VAL A 45 -15.41 -2.84 -3.46
CA VAL A 45 -14.78 -3.08 -4.76
C VAL A 45 -13.29 -3.30 -4.56
N ARG A 46 -12.75 -4.40 -5.05
CA ARG A 46 -11.33 -4.64 -5.16
C ARG A 46 -10.93 -4.58 -6.63
N ALA A 47 -9.98 -3.72 -6.95
CA ALA A 47 -9.33 -3.68 -8.25
C ALA A 47 -7.89 -4.19 -8.15
N GLN A 48 -7.49 -5.05 -9.08
CA GLN A 48 -6.08 -5.34 -9.31
C GLN A 48 -5.54 -4.25 -10.23
N ILE A 49 -4.46 -3.63 -9.82
CA ILE A 49 -3.91 -2.46 -10.47
C ILE A 49 -2.61 -2.82 -11.19
N ASP A 50 -2.50 -2.46 -12.46
CA ASP A 50 -1.21 -2.41 -13.13
C ASP A 50 -0.39 -1.27 -12.51
N ARG A 51 0.69 -1.65 -11.85
CA ARG A 51 1.49 -0.73 -11.04
C ARG A 51 2.21 0.33 -11.88
N ASP A 52 2.64 -0.03 -13.07
CA ASP A 52 3.40 0.86 -13.94
C ASP A 52 2.46 1.87 -14.61
N LEU A 53 1.28 1.42 -15.04
CA LEU A 53 0.23 2.31 -15.52
C LEU A 53 -0.25 3.27 -14.42
N TYR A 54 -0.45 2.79 -13.20
CA TYR A 54 -0.84 3.64 -12.07
C TYR A 54 0.20 4.73 -11.81
N SER A 55 1.47 4.35 -11.73
CA SER A 55 2.58 5.28 -11.54
C SER A 55 2.62 6.33 -12.65
N LYS A 56 2.52 5.91 -13.90
CA LYS A 56 2.49 6.79 -15.08
C LYS A 56 1.35 7.80 -15.03
N TYR A 57 0.14 7.33 -14.75
CA TYR A 57 -1.04 8.22 -14.69
C TYR A 57 -1.00 9.16 -13.49
N MET A 58 -0.54 8.69 -12.33
CA MET A 58 -0.40 9.52 -11.14
C MET A 58 0.65 10.61 -11.35
N GLN A 59 1.81 10.27 -11.92
CA GLN A 59 2.84 11.26 -12.27
C GLN A 59 2.34 12.29 -13.28
N LYS A 60 1.59 11.85 -14.30
CA LYS A 60 0.98 12.76 -15.26
C LYS A 60 0.01 13.72 -14.58
N TYR A 61 -0.82 13.22 -13.67
CA TYR A 61 -1.75 14.01 -12.91
C TYR A 61 -1.04 15.07 -12.04
N ILE A 62 -0.02 14.66 -11.29
CA ILE A 62 0.76 15.57 -10.43
C ILE A 62 1.44 16.64 -11.27
N LYS A 63 2.08 16.28 -12.40
CA LYS A 63 2.73 17.25 -13.30
C LYS A 63 1.76 18.25 -13.93
N SER A 64 0.49 17.88 -14.10
CA SER A 64 -0.55 18.80 -14.62
C SER A 64 -1.21 19.63 -13.53
N SER A 65 -0.95 19.37 -12.28
CA SER A 65 -1.45 20.13 -11.13
C SER A 65 -0.51 21.28 -10.76
N LYS A 66 -1.02 22.23 -9.98
CA LYS A 66 -0.21 23.35 -9.45
C LYS A 66 0.50 22.96 -8.14
N ILE A 67 1.24 21.84 -8.17
CA ILE A 67 1.97 21.31 -7.02
C ILE A 67 3.45 21.28 -7.37
N ASP A 68 4.27 21.93 -6.54
CA ASP A 68 5.71 21.83 -6.62
C ASP A 68 6.16 20.49 -6.01
N VAL A 69 6.93 19.71 -6.76
CA VAL A 69 7.45 18.42 -6.32
C VAL A 69 8.94 18.55 -6.06
N ILE A 70 9.34 18.31 -4.82
CA ILE A 70 10.74 18.27 -4.41
C ILE A 70 11.08 16.82 -4.06
N GLU A 71 11.96 16.21 -4.86
CA GLU A 71 12.44 14.86 -4.62
C GLU A 71 13.64 14.91 -3.66
N ASP A 72 13.34 14.80 -2.35
CA ASP A 72 14.35 14.90 -1.28
C ASP A 72 13.89 14.14 -0.03
N GLU A 73 14.80 13.90 0.91
CA GLU A 73 14.49 13.32 2.21
C GLU A 73 14.21 14.42 3.24
N ALA A 74 13.00 14.40 3.80
CA ALA A 74 12.67 15.22 4.95
C ALA A 74 13.26 14.60 6.22
N ILE A 75 14.09 15.37 6.94
CA ILE A 75 14.82 14.92 8.11
C ILE A 75 14.29 15.52 9.43
N ASN A 76 13.62 16.68 9.36
CA ASN A 76 13.13 17.35 10.56
C ASN A 76 11.90 18.20 10.26
N ILE A 77 11.10 18.47 11.28
CA ILE A 77 10.02 19.46 11.23
C ILE A 77 10.47 20.69 12.01
N LEU A 78 10.36 21.85 11.38
CA LEU A 78 10.77 23.10 11.96
C LEU A 78 9.63 23.69 12.80
N GLU A 79 9.95 24.00 14.06
CA GLU A 79 9.00 24.54 15.03
C GLU A 79 9.58 25.80 15.68
N LYS A 80 8.72 26.80 15.93
CA LYS A 80 9.04 27.98 16.67
C LYS A 80 7.81 28.42 17.49
N ASN A 81 7.97 28.62 18.80
CA ASN A 81 6.88 29.01 19.69
C ASN A 81 5.64 28.10 19.59
N ASN A 82 5.84 26.78 19.61
CA ASN A 82 4.81 25.75 19.48
C ASN A 82 4.00 25.82 18.15
N LYS A 83 4.57 26.43 17.12
CA LYS A 83 3.96 26.49 15.79
C LYS A 83 4.89 25.91 14.76
N ILE A 84 4.33 25.10 13.86
CA ILE A 84 5.07 24.58 12.70
C ILE A 84 5.39 25.75 11.77
N ILE A 85 6.65 25.83 11.34
CA ILE A 85 7.13 26.86 10.41
C ILE A 85 7.72 26.27 9.13
N GLY A 86 7.81 24.95 9.03
CA GLY A 86 8.31 24.29 7.83
C GLY A 86 8.87 22.91 8.06
N VAL A 87 9.63 22.44 7.10
CA VAL A 87 10.33 21.15 7.07
C VAL A 87 11.79 21.37 6.68
N GLU A 88 12.67 20.53 7.21
CA GLU A 88 14.08 20.49 6.83
C GLU A 88 14.35 19.24 6.01
N CYS A 89 14.97 19.44 4.85
CA CYS A 89 15.34 18.40 3.90
C CYS A 89 16.86 18.31 3.77
N VAL A 90 17.33 17.16 3.29
CA VAL A 90 18.79 16.90 3.17
C VAL A 90 19.44 17.87 2.19
N SER A 91 18.89 17.99 1.00
CA SER A 91 19.49 18.78 -0.10
C SER A 91 18.85 20.14 -0.25
N ALA A 92 17.53 20.24 -0.20
CA ALA A 92 16.78 21.49 -0.35
C ALA A 92 16.86 22.39 0.89
N GLY A 93 17.40 21.90 2.02
CA GLY A 93 17.51 22.66 3.24
C GLY A 93 16.15 22.95 3.88
N LYS A 94 15.94 24.17 4.36
CA LYS A 94 14.75 24.57 5.10
C LYS A 94 13.67 25.12 4.17
N ILE A 95 12.54 24.41 4.10
CA ILE A 95 11.37 24.81 3.32
C ILE A 95 10.32 25.34 4.29
N LYS A 96 9.92 26.60 4.11
CA LYS A 96 8.92 27.26 4.97
C LYS A 96 7.51 26.80 4.62
N SER A 97 6.73 26.46 5.64
CA SER A 97 5.32 26.11 5.50
C SER A 97 4.56 26.39 6.80
N LYS A 98 3.29 26.73 6.68
CA LYS A 98 2.39 26.90 7.85
C LYS A 98 1.84 25.58 8.36
N VAL A 99 1.82 24.54 7.50
CA VAL A 99 1.28 23.22 7.79
C VAL A 99 2.18 22.15 7.15
N VAL A 100 2.37 21.06 7.84
CA VAL A 100 3.09 19.88 7.33
C VAL A 100 2.19 18.66 7.48
N ILE A 101 2.00 17.91 6.40
CA ILE A 101 1.23 16.66 6.39
C ILE A 101 2.20 15.49 6.18
N LEU A 102 2.22 14.57 7.14
CA LEU A 102 3.07 13.39 7.09
C LEU A 102 2.33 12.20 6.47
N THR A 103 2.80 11.73 5.33
CA THR A 103 2.27 10.56 4.62
C THR A 103 3.36 9.54 4.32
N THR A 104 4.18 9.24 5.33
CA THR A 104 5.46 8.54 5.26
C THR A 104 5.35 7.04 4.92
N GLY A 105 4.15 6.48 4.88
CA GLY A 105 3.94 5.08 4.57
C GLY A 105 4.68 4.14 5.52
N THR A 106 5.57 3.29 4.99
CA THR A 106 6.36 2.31 5.75
C THR A 106 7.79 2.78 6.04
N PHE A 107 8.13 4.04 5.74
CA PHE A 107 9.52 4.51 5.77
C PHE A 107 9.99 4.97 7.15
N LEU A 108 9.10 5.52 8.00
CA LEU A 108 9.45 6.04 9.31
C LEU A 108 10.03 4.94 10.20
N ASN A 109 11.35 4.98 10.42
CA ASN A 109 12.10 3.95 11.15
C ASN A 109 11.74 2.54 10.69
N GLY A 110 11.54 2.38 9.36
CA GLY A 110 11.06 1.14 8.75
C GLY A 110 12.05 -0.01 8.90
N LYS A 111 11.52 -1.23 9.03
CA LYS A 111 12.30 -2.48 8.99
C LYS A 111 11.62 -3.46 8.08
N ILE A 112 12.38 -4.12 7.23
CA ILE A 112 11.92 -5.22 6.40
C ILE A 112 12.51 -6.53 6.91
N TYR A 113 11.72 -7.58 6.80
CA TYR A 113 12.07 -8.90 7.26
C TYR A 113 12.01 -9.87 6.08
N PHE A 114 13.06 -10.65 5.91
CA PHE A 114 13.14 -11.70 4.91
C PHE A 114 13.65 -12.98 5.59
N GLY A 115 12.74 -13.87 5.93
CA GLY A 115 13.06 -14.97 6.84
C GLY A 115 13.56 -14.45 8.18
N ARG A 116 14.78 -14.83 8.55
CA ARG A 116 15.45 -14.35 9.77
C ARG A 116 16.26 -13.06 9.59
N GLU A 117 16.46 -12.63 8.35
CA GLU A 117 17.18 -11.40 8.07
C GLU A 117 16.30 -10.18 8.36
N VAL A 118 16.92 -9.17 8.96
CA VAL A 118 16.29 -7.88 9.28
C VAL A 118 17.12 -6.77 8.66
N LYS A 119 16.49 -5.94 7.84
CA LYS A 119 17.13 -4.75 7.24
C LYS A 119 16.37 -3.50 7.61
N GLU A 120 17.10 -2.44 7.93
CA GLU A 120 16.51 -1.11 8.14
C GLU A 120 16.20 -0.47 6.78
N ALA A 121 14.93 -0.52 6.40
CA ALA A 121 14.45 -0.05 5.11
C ALA A 121 12.95 0.25 5.16
N GLY A 122 12.50 1.18 4.36
CA GLY A 122 11.07 1.42 4.14
C GLY A 122 10.45 0.38 3.21
N ARG A 123 11.22 -0.05 2.21
CA ARG A 123 10.96 -1.18 1.30
C ARG A 123 12.29 -1.68 0.72
N ILE A 124 12.26 -2.80 0.01
CA ILE A 124 13.45 -3.34 -0.67
C ILE A 124 14.01 -2.28 -1.63
N GLY A 125 15.31 -2.01 -1.50
CA GLY A 125 16.04 -1.03 -2.33
C GLY A 125 15.97 0.42 -1.85
N ASN A 126 15.26 0.72 -0.75
CA ASN A 126 15.17 2.08 -0.21
C ASN A 126 15.47 2.10 1.29
N SER A 127 16.23 3.08 1.74
CA SER A 127 16.53 3.32 3.15
C SER A 127 15.27 3.67 3.97
N SER A 128 15.37 3.61 5.29
CA SER A 128 14.33 4.10 6.19
C SER A 128 14.64 5.51 6.65
N SER A 129 13.60 6.35 6.81
CA SER A 129 13.71 7.70 7.39
C SER A 129 13.88 7.61 8.90
N LYS A 130 15.10 7.77 9.38
CA LYS A 130 15.45 7.67 10.80
C LYS A 130 15.35 9.01 11.51
N GLU A 131 15.85 10.08 10.91
CA GLU A 131 15.91 11.40 11.56
C GLU A 131 14.51 11.96 11.81
N LEU A 132 13.65 11.94 10.80
CA LEU A 132 12.26 12.33 10.96
C LEU A 132 11.54 11.47 12.00
N ALA A 133 11.86 10.17 12.07
CA ALA A 133 11.31 9.26 13.09
C ALA A 133 11.72 9.65 14.51
N LYS A 134 12.95 10.14 14.73
CA LYS A 134 13.40 10.64 16.04
C LYS A 134 12.56 11.83 16.48
N PHE A 135 12.31 12.78 15.58
CA PHE A 135 11.44 13.93 15.88
C PHE A 135 10.03 13.47 16.29
N ILE A 136 9.42 12.57 15.52
CA ILE A 136 8.07 12.07 15.80
C ILE A 136 8.01 11.32 17.13
N ASN A 137 9.00 10.46 17.43
CA ASN A 137 9.06 9.70 18.68
C ASN A 137 9.25 10.60 19.92
N LYS A 138 9.89 11.75 19.75
CA LYS A 138 10.04 12.74 20.83
C LYS A 138 8.74 13.46 21.11
N SER A 139 7.95 13.74 20.08
CA SER A 139 6.74 14.57 20.16
C SER A 139 5.47 13.77 20.41
N PHE A 140 5.45 12.49 20.03
CA PHE A 140 4.25 11.65 20.05
C PHE A 140 4.55 10.24 20.57
N LYS A 141 3.58 9.66 21.27
CA LYS A 141 3.61 8.23 21.60
C LYS A 141 3.40 7.41 20.34
N THR A 142 4.38 6.61 19.97
CA THR A 142 4.34 5.78 18.76
C THR A 142 4.30 4.30 19.07
N MET A 143 3.80 3.52 18.14
CA MET A 143 3.86 2.07 18.17
C MET A 143 4.30 1.51 16.82
N ARG A 144 4.84 0.31 16.84
CA ARG A 144 5.24 -0.38 15.61
C ARG A 144 4.11 -1.30 15.15
N LEU A 145 3.71 -1.12 13.91
CA LEU A 145 2.76 -1.99 13.23
C LEU A 145 3.51 -2.82 12.18
N LYS A 146 3.01 -4.02 11.88
CA LYS A 146 3.53 -4.87 10.81
C LYS A 146 2.51 -5.04 9.69
N THR A 147 3.03 -5.18 8.47
CA THR A 147 2.27 -5.63 7.31
C THR A 147 2.98 -6.84 6.69
N GLY A 148 2.22 -7.72 6.03
CA GLY A 148 2.77 -8.83 5.25
C GLY A 148 2.66 -8.55 3.76
N THR A 149 3.61 -9.05 3.00
CA THR A 149 3.54 -9.09 1.54
C THR A 149 3.29 -10.53 1.12
N PRO A 150 2.27 -10.82 0.30
CA PRO A 150 2.08 -12.16 -0.24
C PRO A 150 3.26 -12.55 -1.14
N PRO A 151 3.57 -13.85 -1.27
CA PRO A 151 4.64 -14.31 -2.13
C PRO A 151 4.37 -13.91 -3.57
N ARG A 152 5.43 -13.55 -4.27
CA ARG A 152 5.41 -13.33 -5.74
C ARG A 152 6.06 -14.51 -6.39
N ILE A 153 5.40 -15.08 -7.38
CA ILE A 153 5.87 -16.24 -8.13
C ILE A 153 6.03 -15.86 -9.60
N TYR A 154 6.91 -16.57 -10.28
CA TYR A 154 7.08 -16.40 -11.72
C TYR A 154 5.85 -16.93 -12.44
N THR A 155 5.27 -16.15 -13.33
CA THR A 155 4.08 -16.52 -14.12
C THR A 155 4.28 -17.82 -14.87
N GLN A 156 5.49 -18.04 -15.42
CA GLN A 156 5.86 -19.24 -16.15
C GLN A 156 5.91 -20.51 -15.30
N SER A 157 5.99 -20.37 -13.96
CA SER A 157 5.98 -21.53 -13.04
C SER A 157 4.59 -21.95 -12.58
N ILE A 158 3.56 -21.30 -13.09
CA ILE A 158 2.16 -21.57 -12.72
C ILE A 158 1.57 -22.55 -13.74
N ASP A 159 1.09 -23.67 -13.24
CA ASP A 159 0.28 -24.60 -14.01
C ASP A 159 -1.18 -24.11 -14.01
N TYR A 160 -1.56 -23.40 -15.07
CA TYR A 160 -2.89 -22.83 -15.20
C TYR A 160 -3.97 -23.87 -15.50
N ASP A 161 -3.62 -25.04 -16.02
CA ASP A 161 -4.58 -26.07 -16.42
C ASP A 161 -5.29 -26.71 -15.21
N VAL A 162 -4.65 -26.66 -14.04
CA VAL A 162 -5.22 -27.19 -12.79
C VAL A 162 -5.89 -26.13 -11.92
N LEU A 163 -5.99 -24.89 -12.39
CA LEU A 163 -6.52 -23.79 -11.63
C LEU A 163 -7.89 -23.35 -12.14
N GLU A 164 -8.76 -22.97 -11.22
CA GLU A 164 -10.06 -22.38 -11.55
C GLU A 164 -9.90 -20.90 -11.95
N PRO A 165 -10.22 -20.52 -13.20
CA PRO A 165 -10.15 -19.13 -13.62
C PRO A 165 -11.21 -18.28 -12.91
N GLN A 166 -10.80 -17.11 -12.42
CA GLN A 166 -11.69 -16.12 -11.85
C GLN A 166 -11.64 -14.86 -12.74
N PRO A 167 -12.58 -14.71 -13.66
CA PRO A 167 -12.65 -13.54 -14.53
C PRO A 167 -12.97 -12.27 -13.77
N SER A 168 -12.60 -11.14 -14.35
CA SER A 168 -12.99 -9.82 -13.85
C SER A 168 -14.50 -9.63 -13.94
N GLU A 169 -15.10 -9.04 -12.93
CA GLU A 169 -16.51 -8.65 -12.97
C GLU A 169 -16.67 -7.37 -13.80
N ASN A 170 -17.45 -7.45 -14.87
CA ASN A 170 -17.73 -6.32 -15.76
C ASN A 170 -19.17 -5.81 -15.57
N ASN A 171 -19.55 -5.57 -14.34
CA ASN A 171 -20.90 -5.16 -13.95
C ASN A 171 -21.08 -3.64 -13.83
N GLY A 172 -20.14 -2.84 -14.36
CA GLY A 172 -20.16 -1.38 -14.26
C GLY A 172 -19.81 -0.83 -12.88
N ILE A 173 -19.34 -1.66 -11.95
CA ILE A 173 -18.92 -1.23 -10.62
C ILE A 173 -17.42 -0.97 -10.62
N TYR A 174 -17.05 0.27 -10.37
CA TYR A 174 -15.66 0.76 -10.35
C TYR A 174 -15.27 1.25 -8.95
N LEU A 175 -14.00 1.62 -8.77
CA LEU A 175 -13.52 2.24 -7.53
C LEU A 175 -14.06 3.66 -7.36
N SER A 176 -14.11 4.41 -8.46
CA SER A 176 -14.58 5.79 -8.49
C SER A 176 -16.02 5.87 -8.98
N TYR A 177 -16.84 6.67 -8.32
CA TYR A 177 -18.20 6.98 -8.75
C TYR A 177 -18.25 7.74 -10.09
N PHE A 178 -17.14 8.35 -10.49
CA PHE A 178 -17.03 9.13 -11.72
C PHE A 178 -16.50 8.30 -12.91
N THR A 179 -16.09 7.07 -12.69
CA THR A 179 -15.64 6.19 -13.77
C THR A 179 -16.82 5.58 -14.48
N LYS A 180 -16.91 5.81 -15.79
CA LYS A 180 -17.98 5.27 -16.65
C LYS A 180 -17.59 3.95 -17.32
N GLN A 181 -16.31 3.80 -17.62
CA GLN A 181 -15.78 2.60 -18.28
C GLN A 181 -14.30 2.40 -17.97
N ASN A 182 -13.85 1.16 -18.07
CA ASN A 182 -12.45 0.80 -18.09
C ASN A 182 -12.13 0.15 -19.44
N THR A 183 -11.10 0.66 -20.11
CA THR A 183 -10.66 0.22 -21.45
C THR A 183 -9.43 -0.69 -21.40
N ASN A 184 -8.88 -0.98 -20.22
CA ASN A 184 -7.74 -1.86 -20.10
C ASN A 184 -8.17 -3.31 -20.37
N LYS A 185 -7.23 -4.10 -20.92
CA LYS A 185 -7.43 -5.53 -21.07
C LYS A 185 -7.51 -6.18 -19.69
N ASN A 186 -8.63 -6.87 -19.43
CA ASN A 186 -8.78 -7.64 -18.20
C ASN A 186 -7.84 -8.85 -18.17
N ILE A 187 -7.28 -9.12 -16.99
CA ILE A 187 -6.45 -10.28 -16.73
C ILE A 187 -7.18 -11.13 -15.68
N ASN A 188 -7.35 -12.41 -15.95
CA ASN A 188 -7.99 -13.32 -15.01
C ASN A 188 -7.10 -13.53 -13.77
N CYS A 189 -7.73 -13.59 -12.62
CA CYS A 189 -7.16 -14.24 -11.45
C CYS A 189 -7.43 -15.74 -11.50
N TYR A 190 -6.75 -16.51 -10.65
CA TYR A 190 -6.91 -17.95 -10.57
C TYR A 190 -7.01 -18.38 -9.11
N ILE A 191 -7.89 -19.33 -8.85
CA ILE A 191 -8.11 -19.85 -7.51
C ILE A 191 -7.33 -21.16 -7.36
N THR A 192 -6.60 -21.28 -6.27
CA THR A 192 -5.95 -22.52 -5.84
C THR A 192 -6.26 -22.81 -4.39
N LYS A 193 -5.99 -24.03 -3.96
CA LYS A 193 -6.19 -24.49 -2.57
C LYS A 193 -4.90 -25.07 -2.03
N THR A 194 -4.65 -24.84 -0.75
CA THR A 194 -3.57 -25.53 -0.03
C THR A 194 -3.95 -26.99 0.21
N ASN A 195 -2.96 -27.85 0.25
CA ASN A 195 -3.11 -29.30 0.47
C ASN A 195 -2.19 -29.76 1.62
N ASN A 196 -2.26 -31.04 1.95
CA ASN A 196 -1.46 -31.61 3.04
C ASN A 196 0.04 -31.43 2.85
N LYS A 197 0.53 -31.48 1.61
CA LYS A 197 1.97 -31.25 1.31
C LYS A 197 2.34 -29.81 1.62
N THR A 198 1.51 -28.85 1.21
CA THR A 198 1.66 -27.42 1.50
C THR A 198 1.68 -27.20 3.03
N HIS A 199 0.72 -27.78 3.74
CA HIS A 199 0.63 -27.65 5.20
C HIS A 199 1.85 -28.25 5.92
N LYS A 200 2.36 -29.38 5.45
CA LYS A 200 3.58 -30.00 6.00
C LYS A 200 4.80 -29.09 5.81
N ILE A 201 4.95 -28.51 4.61
CA ILE A 201 6.06 -27.57 4.33
C ILE A 201 5.98 -26.37 5.27
N ILE A 202 4.80 -25.77 5.44
CA ILE A 202 4.60 -24.62 6.32
C ILE A 202 4.96 -24.98 7.77
N ARG A 203 4.43 -26.08 8.29
CA ARG A 203 4.69 -26.50 9.68
C ARG A 203 6.18 -26.75 9.95
N ASN A 204 6.88 -27.37 9.01
CA ASN A 204 8.31 -27.67 9.14
C ASN A 204 9.22 -26.44 9.03
N ASN A 205 8.66 -25.26 8.71
CA ASN A 205 9.42 -24.02 8.52
C ASN A 205 8.86 -22.83 9.33
N LEU A 206 7.97 -23.07 10.29
CA LEU A 206 7.43 -22.02 11.14
C LEU A 206 8.51 -21.28 11.93
N ASP A 207 9.53 -22.00 12.40
CA ASP A 207 10.68 -21.46 13.13
C ASP A 207 11.54 -20.50 12.28
N LYS A 208 11.48 -20.63 10.95
CA LYS A 208 12.20 -19.78 10.00
C LYS A 208 11.40 -18.52 9.63
N SER A 209 10.13 -18.46 10.00
CA SER A 209 9.28 -17.30 9.74
C SER A 209 9.56 -16.20 10.74
N ALA A 210 9.86 -14.99 10.28
CA ALA A 210 10.06 -13.83 11.16
C ALA A 210 8.84 -13.56 12.05
N MET A 211 7.63 -13.91 11.59
CA MET A 211 6.38 -13.73 12.32
C MET A 211 6.22 -14.75 13.46
N TYR A 212 6.48 -16.02 13.19
CA TYR A 212 6.22 -17.12 14.16
C TYR A 212 7.42 -17.44 15.06
N SER A 213 8.63 -17.06 14.66
CA SER A 213 9.84 -17.22 15.47
C SER A 213 10.00 -16.18 16.59
N GLY A 214 9.08 -15.21 16.71
CA GLY A 214 9.16 -14.15 17.71
C GLY A 214 10.13 -13.00 17.40
N ILE A 215 10.76 -13.00 16.22
CA ILE A 215 11.64 -11.91 15.76
C ILE A 215 10.86 -10.59 15.63
N ILE A 216 9.62 -10.64 15.14
CA ILE A 216 8.78 -9.47 15.01
C ILE A 216 7.98 -9.26 16.29
N LYS A 217 8.37 -8.27 17.09
CA LYS A 217 7.64 -7.80 18.26
C LYS A 217 6.75 -6.61 17.87
N SER A 218 5.63 -6.87 17.21
CA SER A 218 4.68 -5.80 16.83
C SER A 218 3.28 -6.36 16.65
N GLN A 219 2.28 -5.50 16.77
CA GLN A 219 0.90 -5.88 16.48
C GLN A 219 0.68 -6.01 14.98
N GLY A 220 -0.07 -7.02 14.57
CA GLY A 220 -0.53 -7.17 13.20
C GLY A 220 -1.58 -6.13 12.88
N VAL A 221 -1.50 -5.58 11.68
CA VAL A 221 -2.57 -4.76 11.11
C VAL A 221 -3.21 -5.58 10.00
N ARG A 222 -4.50 -5.67 10.02
CA ARG A 222 -5.30 -6.31 8.98
C ARG A 222 -5.93 -5.25 8.09
#